data_259c730ff50f24d21050652337e953d0
#
_entry.id   259c730ff50f24d21050652337e953d0
#
_cell.length_a   1.000
_cell.length_b   1.000
_cell.length_c   1.000
_cell.angle_alpha   90.00
_cell.angle_beta   90.00
_cell.angle_gamma   90.00
#
_symmetry.space_group_name_H-M   'P 1'
#
loop_
_entity.id
_entity.type
_entity.pdbx_description
1 polymer ?
#
loop_
_entity_poly.entity_id
_entity_poly.type
_entity_poly.pdbx_seq_one_letter_code
_entity_poly.pdbx_strand_id
1 'polypeptide(L)'
;MEQNEKARYKKWFPFTTYDLDELNNRDIVFGFHHAGGSASVYRKWTLKKEKINFVCVELPGKGTRRKERFIENFEELVGPLVESIINVADDRNILFFGHSMGAAMAFYAAAYMAQNYGREPRKIVVAGRQAPNEVNLTEFKSYMDDDALIKELIRYQATPKEILQNQELLSFVLPEVRRDYKLNESFIYRGECINSPLILHSGVNDIEANKEIMQRWSSVTKKVVRMREFQSDHFFVLNLGNEYWEQLYRDLLEE
;
A
#
# COMPACT_ATOMS: atom_id res chain seq x y z
N MET A 1 8.20 -21.08 21.95
CA MET A 1 7.81 -19.66 21.80
C MET A 1 8.18 -19.13 20.43
N GLU A 2 9.40 -19.23 19.99
CA GLU A 2 9.89 -18.72 18.68
C GLU A 2 9.11 -19.16 17.43
N GLN A 3 8.69 -20.44 17.34
CA GLN A 3 7.93 -20.93 16.19
C GLN A 3 6.51 -20.36 16.10
N ASN A 4 5.86 -20.08 17.24
CA ASN A 4 4.53 -19.47 17.29
C ASN A 4 4.57 -17.96 16.96
N GLU A 5 5.64 -17.26 17.34
CA GLU A 5 5.85 -15.85 17.00
C GLU A 5 6.13 -15.69 15.51
N LYS A 6 7.06 -16.49 14.95
CA LYS A 6 7.32 -16.50 13.48
C LYS A 6 6.05 -16.78 12.67
N ALA A 7 5.17 -17.69 13.13
CA ALA A 7 3.90 -17.98 12.48
C ALA A 7 2.92 -16.78 12.53
N ARG A 8 2.94 -15.99 13.61
CA ARG A 8 2.11 -14.78 13.79
C ARG A 8 2.45 -13.70 12.77
N TYR A 9 3.74 -13.47 12.51
CA TYR A 9 4.19 -12.45 11.55
C TYR A 9 3.98 -12.90 10.09
N LYS A 10 4.12 -14.20 9.79
CA LYS A 10 3.89 -14.76 8.44
C LYS A 10 2.50 -14.48 7.89
N LYS A 11 1.49 -14.34 8.76
CA LYS A 11 0.12 -14.00 8.30
C LYS A 11 0.03 -12.67 7.57
N TRP A 12 0.87 -11.70 7.93
CA TRP A 12 0.91 -10.39 7.27
C TRP A 12 1.54 -10.45 5.88
N PHE A 13 2.29 -11.52 5.56
CA PHE A 13 3.12 -11.62 4.37
C PHE A 13 2.98 -13.00 3.69
N PRO A 14 1.78 -13.33 3.16
CA PRO A 14 1.42 -14.73 2.84
C PRO A 14 2.17 -15.35 1.66
N PHE A 15 2.67 -14.54 0.72
CA PHE A 15 3.29 -15.06 -0.50
C PHE A 15 4.81 -15.11 -0.42
N THR A 16 5.35 -14.86 0.73
CA THR A 16 6.79 -14.88 0.91
C THR A 16 7.26 -16.29 1.20
N THR A 17 8.07 -16.83 0.30
CA THR A 17 8.79 -18.09 0.52
C THR A 17 9.97 -17.80 1.44
N TYR A 18 9.72 -17.66 2.74
CA TYR A 18 10.82 -17.47 3.68
C TYR A 18 11.36 -18.80 4.15
N ASP A 19 12.54 -19.09 3.70
CA ASP A 19 13.61 -19.29 4.66
C ASP A 19 14.22 -17.92 4.97
N LEU A 20 14.13 -17.45 6.20
CA LEU A 20 14.71 -16.14 6.59
C LEU A 20 16.24 -16.12 6.33
N ASP A 21 16.86 -17.28 6.28
CA ASP A 21 18.26 -17.51 5.95
C ASP A 21 18.55 -17.34 4.45
N GLU A 22 17.54 -17.51 3.57
CA GLU A 22 17.66 -17.28 2.12
C GLU A 22 17.51 -15.81 1.72
N LEU A 23 17.00 -14.95 2.60
CA LEU A 23 16.83 -13.52 2.28
C LEU A 23 18.17 -12.77 2.19
N ASN A 24 19.32 -13.47 2.39
CA ASN A 24 20.66 -12.93 2.22
C ASN A 24 20.70 -11.41 2.35
N ASN A 25 21.24 -10.74 3.20
CA ASN A 25 21.47 -9.29 3.40
C ASN A 25 20.85 -8.28 2.38
N ARG A 26 19.77 -8.66 1.68
CA ARG A 26 19.10 -7.84 0.67
C ARG A 26 18.08 -6.92 1.33
N ASP A 27 17.88 -5.77 0.71
CA ASP A 27 16.84 -4.83 1.09
C ASP A 27 15.45 -5.49 0.98
N ILE A 28 14.55 -5.20 1.92
CA ILE A 28 13.17 -5.69 1.91
C ILE A 28 12.21 -4.57 1.57
N VAL A 29 11.39 -4.78 0.55
CA VAL A 29 10.32 -3.87 0.12
C VAL A 29 8.99 -4.39 0.60
N PHE A 30 8.30 -3.67 1.47
CA PHE A 30 6.93 -3.97 1.86
C PHE A 30 5.96 -3.23 0.96
N GLY A 31 5.12 -3.99 0.24
CA GLY A 31 4.13 -3.46 -0.70
C GLY A 31 2.73 -3.43 -0.11
N PHE A 32 2.13 -2.23 -0.06
CA PHE A 32 0.80 -1.97 0.48
C PHE A 32 -0.19 -1.75 -0.66
N HIS A 33 -1.25 -2.56 -0.70
CA HIS A 33 -2.24 -2.54 -1.78
C HIS A 33 -3.25 -1.39 -1.67
N HIS A 34 -3.90 -1.07 -2.79
CA HIS A 34 -5.01 -0.12 -2.89
C HIS A 34 -6.31 -0.68 -2.26
N ALA A 35 -7.31 0.17 -2.06
CA ALA A 35 -8.63 -0.25 -1.60
C ALA A 35 -9.29 -1.23 -2.61
N GLY A 36 -9.93 -2.27 -2.11
CA GLY A 36 -10.45 -3.39 -2.93
C GLY A 36 -9.41 -4.44 -3.30
N GLY A 37 -8.11 -4.17 -3.07
CA GLY A 37 -7.02 -5.12 -3.29
C GLY A 37 -6.75 -6.07 -2.13
N SER A 38 -5.72 -6.88 -2.26
CA SER A 38 -5.13 -7.74 -1.24
C SER A 38 -3.66 -7.97 -1.57
N ALA A 39 -2.93 -8.69 -0.75
CA ALA A 39 -1.53 -9.08 -1.06
C ALA A 39 -1.37 -9.76 -2.42
N SER A 40 -2.42 -10.40 -2.94
CA SER A 40 -2.38 -11.09 -4.24
C SER A 40 -2.10 -10.17 -5.44
N VAL A 41 -2.42 -8.87 -5.32
CA VAL A 41 -2.19 -7.87 -6.37
C VAL A 41 -0.71 -7.84 -6.81
N TYR A 42 0.21 -7.96 -5.85
CA TYR A 42 1.65 -7.89 -6.10
C TYR A 42 2.34 -9.26 -6.04
N ARG A 43 1.59 -10.36 -6.00
CA ARG A 43 2.16 -11.72 -5.87
C ARG A 43 3.23 -12.03 -6.92
N LYS A 44 3.05 -11.56 -8.16
CA LYS A 44 4.03 -11.79 -9.23
C LYS A 44 5.39 -11.12 -8.95
N TRP A 45 5.40 -10.04 -8.16
CA TRP A 45 6.64 -9.32 -7.82
C TRP A 45 7.47 -10.05 -6.77
N THR A 46 6.84 -10.87 -5.94
CA THR A 46 7.56 -11.69 -4.94
C THR A 46 8.44 -12.77 -5.58
N LEU A 47 8.16 -13.11 -6.83
CA LEU A 47 8.92 -14.14 -7.58
C LEU A 47 10.18 -13.58 -8.24
N LYS A 48 10.34 -12.27 -8.32
CA LYS A 48 11.46 -11.57 -8.96
C LYS A 48 12.56 -11.33 -7.94
N LYS A 49 13.36 -12.37 -7.67
CA LYS A 49 14.41 -12.41 -6.64
C LYS A 49 15.77 -11.93 -7.16
N GLU A 50 15.94 -10.67 -7.54
CA GLU A 50 17.26 -10.21 -7.97
C GLU A 50 18.05 -9.55 -6.82
N LYS A 51 17.81 -8.24 -6.58
CA LYS A 51 18.56 -7.47 -5.56
C LYS A 51 17.73 -7.09 -4.35
N ILE A 52 16.42 -7.17 -4.44
CA ILE A 52 15.47 -6.85 -3.37
C ILE A 52 14.52 -8.01 -3.11
N ASN A 53 14.00 -8.09 -1.90
CA ASN A 53 12.93 -9.00 -1.53
C ASN A 53 11.62 -8.21 -1.47
N PHE A 54 10.73 -8.41 -2.45
CA PHE A 54 9.41 -7.77 -2.42
C PHE A 54 8.43 -8.60 -1.61
N VAL A 55 7.78 -7.96 -0.65
CA VAL A 55 6.91 -8.58 0.34
C VAL A 55 5.54 -7.93 0.28
N CYS A 56 4.50 -8.71 -0.04
CA CYS A 56 3.13 -8.21 -0.10
C CYS A 56 2.51 -8.20 1.29
N VAL A 57 1.96 -7.06 1.70
CA VAL A 57 1.22 -6.92 2.96
C VAL A 57 -0.22 -7.40 2.78
N GLU A 58 -0.68 -8.30 3.66
CA GLU A 58 -2.06 -8.78 3.73
C GLU A 58 -2.75 -8.30 4.99
N LEU A 59 -3.80 -7.53 4.82
CA LEU A 59 -4.56 -6.99 5.95
C LEU A 59 -5.49 -8.04 6.58
N PRO A 60 -5.78 -7.95 7.89
CA PRO A 60 -6.83 -8.77 8.53
C PRO A 60 -8.17 -8.62 7.80
N GLY A 61 -8.89 -9.70 7.63
CA GLY A 61 -10.16 -9.74 6.90
C GLY A 61 -10.04 -9.76 5.37
N LYS A 62 -8.80 -9.77 4.81
CA LYS A 62 -8.54 -9.76 3.36
C LYS A 62 -7.88 -11.07 2.91
N GLY A 63 -8.04 -11.41 1.65
CA GLY A 63 -7.32 -12.48 0.95
C GLY A 63 -7.14 -13.76 1.77
N THR A 64 -5.91 -14.09 2.13
CA THR A 64 -5.57 -15.27 2.94
C THR A 64 -6.04 -15.16 4.39
N ARG A 65 -6.33 -13.95 4.87
CA ARG A 65 -6.80 -13.64 6.23
C ARG A 65 -8.29 -13.35 6.31
N ARG A 66 -9.08 -13.69 5.29
CA ARG A 66 -10.52 -13.37 5.16
C ARG A 66 -11.40 -13.84 6.32
N LYS A 67 -10.93 -14.79 7.14
CA LYS A 67 -11.64 -15.30 8.32
C LYS A 67 -11.37 -14.48 9.58
N GLU A 68 -10.39 -13.56 9.54
CA GLU A 68 -10.10 -12.68 10.66
C GLU A 68 -11.04 -11.45 10.63
N ARG A 69 -11.20 -10.81 11.79
CA ARG A 69 -11.95 -9.54 11.85
C ARG A 69 -11.24 -8.48 11.01
N PHE A 70 -11.98 -7.81 10.16
CA PHE A 70 -11.47 -6.66 9.41
C PHE A 70 -11.17 -5.50 10.38
N ILE A 71 -10.06 -4.81 10.17
CA ILE A 71 -9.69 -3.61 10.93
C ILE A 71 -10.07 -2.40 10.09
N GLU A 72 -10.95 -1.56 10.62
CA GLU A 72 -11.51 -0.39 9.92
C GLU A 72 -10.89 0.94 10.39
N ASN A 73 -9.79 0.87 11.16
CA ASN A 73 -9.13 2.04 11.72
C ASN A 73 -7.60 1.92 11.61
N PHE A 74 -6.96 2.96 11.10
CA PHE A 74 -5.49 3.00 10.92
C PHE A 74 -4.72 2.92 12.24
N GLU A 75 -5.23 3.53 13.31
CA GLU A 75 -4.56 3.49 14.62
C GLU A 75 -4.54 2.08 15.22
N GLU A 76 -5.63 1.32 15.02
CA GLU A 76 -5.69 -0.08 15.44
C GLU A 76 -4.78 -0.97 14.57
N LEU A 77 -4.66 -0.64 13.28
CA LEU A 77 -3.92 -1.44 12.30
C LEU A 77 -2.41 -1.28 12.43
N VAL A 78 -1.92 -0.06 12.65
CA VAL A 78 -0.50 0.29 12.42
C VAL A 78 0.45 -0.40 13.39
N GLY A 79 0.11 -0.50 14.66
CA GLY A 79 0.98 -1.10 15.68
C GLY A 79 1.34 -2.55 15.37
N PRO A 80 0.35 -3.47 15.25
CA PRO A 80 0.61 -4.87 14.89
C PRO A 80 1.28 -5.05 13.52
N LEU A 81 0.98 -4.18 12.55
CA LEU A 81 1.60 -4.20 11.23
C LEU A 81 3.09 -3.86 11.31
N VAL A 82 3.43 -2.74 11.97
CA VAL A 82 4.83 -2.30 12.11
C VAL A 82 5.65 -3.27 12.96
N GLU A 83 5.09 -3.81 14.03
CA GLU A 83 5.72 -4.88 14.81
C GLU A 83 6.11 -6.06 13.90
N SER A 84 5.19 -6.48 13.01
CA SER A 84 5.45 -7.57 12.08
C SER A 84 6.50 -7.22 11.02
N ILE A 85 6.51 -5.99 10.52
CA ILE A 85 7.52 -5.48 9.60
C ILE A 85 8.91 -5.52 10.23
N ILE A 86 9.06 -4.98 11.45
CA ILE A 86 10.33 -4.94 12.19
C ILE A 86 10.85 -6.35 12.43
N ASN A 87 9.99 -7.27 12.87
CA ASN A 87 10.40 -8.65 13.15
C ASN A 87 10.82 -9.43 11.90
N VAL A 88 10.20 -9.16 10.75
CA VAL A 88 10.58 -9.80 9.48
C VAL A 88 11.79 -9.14 8.85
N ALA A 89 11.90 -7.83 8.96
CA ALA A 89 13.04 -7.11 8.40
C ALA A 89 14.35 -7.37 9.16
N ASP A 90 14.26 -7.61 10.49
CA ASP A 90 15.43 -7.75 11.34
C ASP A 90 16.37 -6.53 11.14
N ASP A 91 17.69 -6.71 10.94
CA ASP A 91 18.65 -5.64 10.71
C ASP A 91 18.71 -5.13 9.25
N ARG A 92 17.87 -5.67 8.35
CA ARG A 92 17.89 -5.31 6.91
C ARG A 92 17.31 -3.92 6.67
N ASN A 93 17.74 -3.30 5.56
CA ASN A 93 17.12 -2.07 5.10
C ASN A 93 15.66 -2.32 4.70
N ILE A 94 14.79 -1.44 5.15
CA ILE A 94 13.36 -1.44 4.86
C ILE A 94 13.08 -0.40 3.79
N LEU A 95 12.36 -0.80 2.75
CA LEU A 95 11.76 0.11 1.78
C LEU A 95 10.25 -0.11 1.76
N PHE A 96 9.51 0.95 1.48
CA PHE A 96 8.07 0.87 1.35
C PHE A 96 7.62 1.22 -0.07
N PHE A 97 6.60 0.52 -0.52
CA PHE A 97 5.83 0.85 -1.70
C PHE A 97 4.34 0.84 -1.35
N GLY A 98 3.62 1.89 -1.69
CA GLY A 98 2.17 1.96 -1.47
C GLY A 98 1.43 2.59 -2.63
N HIS A 99 0.30 2.00 -3.03
CA HIS A 99 -0.58 2.53 -4.06
C HIS A 99 -1.92 2.94 -3.46
N SER A 100 -2.36 4.17 -3.72
CA SER A 100 -3.66 4.71 -3.27
C SER A 100 -3.81 4.60 -1.73
N MET A 101 -4.77 3.86 -1.19
CA MET A 101 -4.87 3.57 0.24
C MET A 101 -3.54 3.04 0.82
N GLY A 102 -2.84 2.19 0.07
CA GLY A 102 -1.54 1.65 0.47
C GLY A 102 -0.45 2.71 0.64
N ALA A 103 -0.54 3.84 -0.07
CA ALA A 103 0.38 4.96 0.11
C ALA A 103 0.18 5.64 1.47
N ALA A 104 -1.06 5.79 1.93
CA ALA A 104 -1.34 6.27 3.30
C ALA A 104 -0.81 5.28 4.35
N MET A 105 -1.01 3.97 4.12
CA MET A 105 -0.48 2.95 5.03
C MET A 105 1.05 3.00 5.11
N ALA A 106 1.73 3.13 3.98
CA ALA A 106 3.19 3.23 3.93
C ALA A 106 3.70 4.44 4.71
N PHE A 107 3.08 5.60 4.52
CA PHE A 107 3.43 6.83 5.24
C PHE A 107 3.20 6.69 6.75
N TYR A 108 2.00 6.24 7.14
CA TYR A 108 1.63 6.13 8.56
C TYR A 108 2.46 5.07 9.27
N ALA A 109 2.73 3.93 8.61
CA ALA A 109 3.64 2.92 9.13
C ALA A 109 5.07 3.46 9.30
N ALA A 110 5.57 4.26 8.36
CA ALA A 110 6.89 4.89 8.47
C ALA A 110 6.96 5.87 9.67
N ALA A 111 5.96 6.75 9.81
CA ALA A 111 5.88 7.69 10.93
C ALA A 111 5.79 6.96 12.29
N TYR A 112 4.94 5.93 12.38
CA TYR A 112 4.79 5.10 13.58
C TYR A 112 6.09 4.35 13.92
N MET A 113 6.76 3.79 12.89
CA MET A 113 8.03 3.08 13.05
C MET A 113 9.14 4.01 13.55
N ALA A 114 9.22 5.23 13.03
CA ALA A 114 10.16 6.25 13.49
C ALA A 114 9.93 6.59 14.98
N GLN A 115 8.68 6.82 15.35
CA GLN A 115 8.31 7.25 16.69
C GLN A 115 8.50 6.14 17.74
N ASN A 116 8.18 4.89 17.42
CA ASN A 116 8.12 3.81 18.41
C ASN A 116 9.33 2.88 18.39
N TYR A 117 10.08 2.83 17.29
CA TYR A 117 11.22 1.92 17.10
C TYR A 117 12.52 2.64 16.76
N GLY A 118 12.50 3.97 16.55
CA GLY A 118 13.68 4.74 16.14
C GLY A 118 14.24 4.31 14.77
N ARG A 119 13.44 3.65 13.95
CA ARG A 119 13.78 3.17 12.59
C ARG A 119 12.90 3.85 11.57
N GLU A 120 13.41 4.03 10.38
CA GLU A 120 12.65 4.57 9.24
C GLU A 120 12.95 3.77 7.98
N PRO A 121 12.03 3.69 7.02
CA PRO A 121 12.33 3.15 5.71
C PRO A 121 13.45 3.96 5.05
N ARG A 122 14.41 3.27 4.44
CA ARG A 122 15.47 3.92 3.66
C ARG A 122 14.88 4.76 2.51
N LYS A 123 13.71 4.36 1.98
CA LYS A 123 12.99 5.03 0.90
C LYS A 123 11.53 4.59 0.88
N ILE A 124 10.65 5.48 0.44
CA ILE A 124 9.23 5.18 0.22
C ILE A 124 8.85 5.58 -1.19
N VAL A 125 8.24 4.66 -1.93
CA VAL A 125 7.58 4.94 -3.20
C VAL A 125 6.08 5.08 -2.94
N VAL A 126 5.54 6.25 -3.24
CA VAL A 126 4.12 6.62 -3.08
C VAL A 126 3.50 6.73 -4.46
N ALA A 127 2.46 5.95 -4.73
CA ALA A 127 1.80 5.90 -6.03
C ALA A 127 0.32 6.29 -5.92
N GLY A 128 -0.12 7.22 -6.75
CA GLY A 128 -1.53 7.54 -6.96
C GLY A 128 -2.29 7.98 -5.70
N ARG A 129 -1.73 8.90 -4.89
CA ARG A 129 -2.40 9.43 -3.70
C ARG A 129 -1.96 10.86 -3.39
N GLN A 130 -2.92 11.72 -3.09
CA GLN A 130 -2.66 13.05 -2.53
C GLN A 130 -1.89 12.98 -1.20
N ALA A 131 -1.17 14.05 -0.87
CA ALA A 131 -0.40 14.13 0.38
C ALA A 131 -1.30 14.00 1.63
N PRO A 132 -0.79 13.44 2.73
CA PRO A 132 -1.59 13.19 3.94
C PRO A 132 -2.25 14.45 4.53
N ASN A 133 -1.59 15.60 4.41
CA ASN A 133 -2.08 16.89 4.88
C ASN A 133 -3.10 17.56 3.93
N GLU A 134 -3.38 16.96 2.79
CA GLU A 134 -4.31 17.45 1.77
C GLU A 134 -5.59 16.63 1.68
N VAL A 135 -5.76 15.65 2.57
CA VAL A 135 -6.93 14.76 2.53
C VAL A 135 -8.20 15.56 2.77
N ASN A 136 -9.13 15.49 1.81
CA ASN A 136 -10.45 16.07 1.95
C ASN A 136 -11.34 15.16 2.82
N LEU A 137 -11.68 15.63 4.02
CA LEU A 137 -12.52 14.89 4.95
C LEU A 137 -14.03 15.09 4.71
N THR A 138 -14.43 15.75 3.62
CA THR A 138 -15.84 16.09 3.38
C THR A 138 -16.60 15.04 2.55
N GLU A 139 -15.89 14.16 1.86
CA GLU A 139 -16.49 13.11 1.02
C GLU A 139 -16.04 11.72 1.46
N PHE A 140 -16.96 10.98 2.06
CA PHE A 140 -16.73 9.61 2.51
C PHE A 140 -17.36 8.62 1.53
N LYS A 141 -16.52 7.92 0.75
CA LYS A 141 -16.96 6.89 -0.20
C LYS A 141 -17.55 5.66 0.51
N SER A 142 -17.18 5.43 1.77
CA SER A 142 -17.75 4.35 2.59
C SER A 142 -19.27 4.49 2.84
N TYR A 143 -19.81 5.70 2.75
CA TYR A 143 -21.25 5.99 2.93
C TYR A 143 -22.05 6.03 1.63
N MET A 144 -21.40 5.86 0.48
CA MET A 144 -22.09 5.75 -0.81
C MET A 144 -23.08 4.58 -0.78
N ASP A 145 -24.25 4.72 -1.38
CA ASP A 145 -25.11 3.58 -1.68
C ASP A 145 -24.44 2.65 -2.71
N ASP A 146 -25.01 1.49 -2.94
CA ASP A 146 -24.40 0.49 -3.82
C ASP A 146 -24.31 0.97 -5.27
N ASP A 147 -25.31 1.72 -5.76
CA ASP A 147 -25.32 2.25 -7.12
C ASP A 147 -24.22 3.30 -7.32
N ALA A 148 -24.02 4.19 -6.35
CA ALA A 148 -22.95 5.18 -6.37
C ALA A 148 -21.58 4.51 -6.27
N LEU A 149 -21.44 3.49 -5.43
CA LEU A 149 -20.18 2.74 -5.28
C LEU A 149 -19.84 1.95 -6.55
N ILE A 150 -20.84 1.34 -7.23
CA ILE A 150 -20.65 0.68 -8.53
C ILE A 150 -20.17 1.68 -9.59
N LYS A 151 -20.78 2.88 -9.64
CA LYS A 151 -20.32 3.94 -10.56
C LYS A 151 -18.87 4.35 -10.29
N GLU A 152 -18.49 4.41 -9.03
CA GLU A 152 -17.11 4.70 -8.62
C GLU A 152 -16.14 3.60 -9.09
N LEU A 153 -16.49 2.33 -8.91
CA LEU A 153 -15.70 1.20 -9.41
C LEU A 153 -15.55 1.20 -10.95
N ILE A 154 -16.62 1.58 -11.66
CA ILE A 154 -16.60 1.75 -13.12
C ILE A 154 -15.66 2.89 -13.51
N ARG A 155 -15.72 4.03 -12.81
CA ARG A 155 -14.89 5.20 -13.05
C ARG A 155 -13.39 4.88 -12.95
N TYR A 156 -13.01 4.08 -11.98
CA TYR A 156 -11.62 3.63 -11.81
C TYR A 156 -11.16 2.56 -12.80
N GLN A 157 -12.08 1.88 -13.50
CA GLN A 157 -11.78 0.81 -14.47
C GLN A 157 -10.92 -0.35 -13.92
N ALA A 158 -10.83 -0.49 -12.59
CA ALA A 158 -10.02 -1.53 -11.94
C ALA A 158 -10.78 -2.82 -11.65
N THR A 159 -12.12 -2.76 -11.72
CA THR A 159 -12.99 -3.92 -11.48
C THR A 159 -13.36 -4.57 -12.80
N PRO A 160 -13.10 -5.88 -12.99
CA PRO A 160 -13.48 -6.60 -14.20
C PRO A 160 -14.98 -6.47 -14.52
N LYS A 161 -15.30 -6.34 -15.82
CA LYS A 161 -16.70 -6.18 -16.28
C LYS A 161 -17.59 -7.34 -15.84
N GLU A 162 -17.04 -8.54 -15.79
CA GLU A 162 -17.72 -9.76 -15.36
C GLU A 162 -18.20 -9.65 -13.90
N ILE A 163 -17.44 -8.98 -13.04
CA ILE A 163 -17.84 -8.70 -11.66
C ILE A 163 -18.93 -7.63 -11.63
N LEU A 164 -18.75 -6.53 -12.38
CA LEU A 164 -19.68 -5.41 -12.41
C LEU A 164 -21.07 -5.80 -12.98
N GLN A 165 -21.13 -6.83 -13.82
CA GLN A 165 -22.35 -7.35 -14.43
C GLN A 165 -22.99 -8.51 -13.66
N ASN A 166 -22.36 -8.99 -12.59
CA ASN A 166 -22.85 -10.11 -11.79
C ASN A 166 -23.22 -9.68 -10.37
N GLN A 167 -24.54 -9.67 -10.11
CA GLN A 167 -25.08 -9.20 -8.84
C GLN A 167 -24.64 -10.04 -7.63
N GLU A 168 -24.43 -11.35 -7.82
CA GLU A 168 -23.91 -12.23 -6.77
C GLU A 168 -22.44 -11.86 -6.43
N LEU A 169 -21.59 -11.66 -7.43
CA LEU A 169 -20.20 -11.24 -7.20
C LEU A 169 -20.13 -9.84 -6.58
N LEU A 170 -20.97 -8.91 -7.01
CA LEU A 170 -21.05 -7.57 -6.41
C LEU A 170 -21.43 -7.64 -4.92
N SER A 171 -22.33 -8.55 -4.52
CA SER A 171 -22.72 -8.71 -3.11
C SER A 171 -21.54 -9.11 -2.19
N PHE A 172 -20.47 -9.69 -2.74
CA PHE A 172 -19.22 -9.96 -2.01
C PHE A 172 -18.22 -8.81 -2.11
N VAL A 173 -18.10 -8.18 -3.29
CA VAL A 173 -17.08 -7.15 -3.55
C VAL A 173 -17.42 -5.82 -2.88
N LEU A 174 -18.67 -5.35 -2.97
CA LEU A 174 -19.04 -4.04 -2.43
C LEU A 174 -18.81 -3.90 -0.93
N PRO A 175 -19.17 -4.90 -0.07
CA PRO A 175 -18.85 -4.81 1.36
C PRO A 175 -17.35 -4.75 1.65
N GLU A 176 -16.52 -5.46 0.88
CA GLU A 176 -15.05 -5.42 1.05
C GLU A 176 -14.47 -4.06 0.68
N VAL A 177 -14.89 -3.50 -0.48
CA VAL A 177 -14.45 -2.17 -0.92
C VAL A 177 -14.88 -1.10 0.06
N ARG A 178 -16.11 -1.18 0.57
CA ARG A 178 -16.67 -0.24 1.55
C ARG A 178 -15.86 -0.24 2.85
N ARG A 179 -15.43 -1.40 3.34
CA ARG A 179 -14.56 -1.52 4.52
C ARG A 179 -13.19 -0.92 4.27
N ASP A 180 -12.61 -1.14 3.09
CA ASP A 180 -11.33 -0.54 2.72
C ASP A 180 -11.43 1.00 2.64
N TYR A 181 -12.54 1.53 2.10
CA TYR A 181 -12.77 2.97 2.12
C TYR A 181 -12.92 3.50 3.56
N LYS A 182 -13.64 2.78 4.43
CA LYS A 182 -13.76 3.16 5.84
C LYS A 182 -12.41 3.16 6.54
N LEU A 183 -11.57 2.15 6.31
CA LEU A 183 -10.19 2.13 6.79
C LEU A 183 -9.42 3.33 6.25
N ASN A 184 -9.46 3.58 4.93
CA ASN A 184 -8.78 4.70 4.28
C ASN A 184 -9.20 6.06 4.84
N GLU A 185 -10.47 6.24 5.13
CA GLU A 185 -11.09 7.46 5.66
C GLU A 185 -10.83 7.65 7.16
N SER A 186 -10.43 6.60 7.88
CA SER A 186 -10.00 6.69 9.27
C SER A 186 -8.62 7.31 9.47
N PHE A 187 -7.88 7.51 8.37
CA PHE A 187 -6.57 8.15 8.41
C PHE A 187 -6.70 9.62 8.81
N ILE A 188 -6.04 10.01 9.89
CA ILE A 188 -5.99 11.38 10.37
C ILE A 188 -4.54 11.83 10.42
N TYR A 189 -4.19 12.83 9.59
CA TYR A 189 -2.89 13.47 9.65
C TYR A 189 -2.79 14.39 10.87
N ARG A 190 -1.73 14.23 11.67
CA ARG A 190 -1.51 14.99 12.91
C ARG A 190 -0.23 15.83 12.88
N GLY A 191 0.29 16.09 11.69
CA GLY A 191 1.53 16.85 11.51
C GLY A 191 2.78 15.99 11.46
N GLU A 192 2.63 14.68 11.20
CA GLU A 192 3.77 13.77 11.03
C GLU A 192 4.66 14.22 9.88
N CYS A 193 5.98 14.17 10.11
CA CYS A 193 6.98 14.46 9.10
C CYS A 193 8.08 13.40 9.18
N ILE A 194 8.29 12.67 8.09
CA ILE A 194 9.25 11.56 8.01
C ILE A 194 10.62 12.04 7.55
N ASN A 195 11.66 11.24 7.80
CA ASN A 195 13.02 11.50 7.28
C ASN A 195 13.40 10.57 6.10
N SER A 196 12.44 9.82 5.56
CA SER A 196 12.66 8.97 4.41
C SER A 196 12.56 9.79 3.11
N PRO A 197 13.45 9.58 2.13
CA PRO A 197 13.28 10.06 0.76
C PRO A 197 12.00 9.51 0.15
N LEU A 198 11.31 10.34 -0.63
CA LEU A 198 10.08 9.96 -1.33
C LEU A 198 10.30 9.89 -2.84
N ILE A 199 9.77 8.87 -3.47
CA ILE A 199 9.57 8.82 -4.91
C ILE A 199 8.07 8.77 -5.17
N LEU A 200 7.58 9.75 -5.90
CA LEU A 200 6.17 9.95 -6.18
C LEU A 200 5.86 9.44 -7.58
N HIS A 201 4.91 8.55 -7.70
CA HIS A 201 4.43 8.01 -8.96
C HIS A 201 3.00 8.47 -9.21
N SER A 202 2.74 9.10 -10.36
CA SER A 202 1.40 9.55 -10.78
C SER A 202 1.05 9.05 -12.16
N GLY A 203 -0.24 8.83 -12.40
CA GLY A 203 -0.79 8.69 -13.75
C GLY A 203 -1.10 10.06 -14.32
N VAL A 204 -0.77 10.30 -15.59
CA VAL A 204 -1.08 11.58 -16.28
C VAL A 204 -2.58 11.85 -16.31
N ASN A 205 -3.39 10.78 -16.42
CA ASN A 205 -4.85 10.86 -16.44
C ASN A 205 -5.49 10.60 -15.07
N ASP A 206 -4.69 10.55 -13.99
CA ASP A 206 -5.21 10.41 -12.63
C ASP A 206 -5.74 11.76 -12.13
N ILE A 207 -7.05 11.90 -12.06
CA ILE A 207 -7.69 13.15 -11.62
C ILE A 207 -7.60 13.39 -10.11
N GLU A 208 -7.32 12.34 -9.32
CA GLU A 208 -7.24 12.42 -7.85
C GLU A 208 -5.80 12.59 -7.36
N ALA A 209 -4.82 12.16 -8.15
CA ALA A 209 -3.42 12.17 -7.77
C ALA A 209 -2.49 12.40 -8.97
N ASN A 210 -2.80 13.43 -9.77
CA ASN A 210 -1.92 13.89 -10.84
C ASN A 210 -0.62 14.47 -10.26
N LYS A 211 0.31 14.85 -11.13
CA LYS A 211 1.61 15.41 -10.75
C LYS A 211 1.50 16.58 -9.77
N GLU A 212 0.63 17.53 -10.03
CA GLU A 212 0.50 18.75 -9.22
C GLU A 212 0.04 18.43 -7.79
N ILE A 213 -0.92 17.51 -7.67
CA ILE A 213 -1.41 17.02 -6.39
C ILE A 213 -0.32 16.23 -5.66
N MET A 214 0.34 15.33 -6.38
CA MET A 214 1.39 14.49 -5.80
C MET A 214 2.60 15.29 -5.31
N GLN A 215 2.99 16.38 -5.96
CA GLN A 215 4.12 17.22 -5.55
C GLN A 215 4.00 17.76 -4.11
N ARG A 216 2.78 17.87 -3.58
CA ARG A 216 2.51 18.34 -2.21
C ARG A 216 3.04 17.40 -1.13
N TRP A 217 3.38 16.16 -1.47
CA TRP A 217 4.08 15.24 -0.58
C TRP A 217 5.43 15.77 -0.06
N SER A 218 6.01 16.77 -0.74
CA SER A 218 7.24 17.43 -0.27
C SER A 218 7.09 18.12 1.09
N SER A 219 5.86 18.42 1.51
CA SER A 219 5.58 19.05 2.81
C SER A 219 5.65 18.10 4.01
N VAL A 220 5.65 16.79 3.78
CA VAL A 220 5.59 15.76 4.85
C VAL A 220 6.85 14.92 4.96
N THR A 221 7.92 15.31 4.27
CA THR A 221 9.26 14.73 4.44
C THR A 221 10.32 15.80 4.57
N LYS A 222 11.40 15.50 5.32
CA LYS A 222 12.61 16.34 5.41
C LYS A 222 13.67 15.99 4.37
N LYS A 223 13.37 15.04 3.49
CA LYS A 223 14.33 14.48 2.53
C LYS A 223 13.95 14.79 1.09
N VAL A 224 14.79 14.34 0.17
CA VAL A 224 14.59 14.53 -1.28
C VAL A 224 13.29 13.88 -1.73
N VAL A 225 12.60 14.59 -2.62
CA VAL A 225 11.40 14.09 -3.32
C VAL A 225 11.70 14.05 -4.81
N ARG A 226 11.53 12.87 -5.41
CA ARG A 226 11.63 12.67 -6.87
C ARG A 226 10.23 12.35 -7.40
N MET A 227 9.95 12.69 -8.66
CA MET A 227 8.65 12.52 -9.30
C MET A 227 8.79 11.78 -10.62
N ARG A 228 7.84 10.83 -10.86
CA ARG A 228 7.66 10.15 -12.14
C ARG A 228 6.20 10.17 -12.57
N GLU A 229 5.98 10.35 -13.86
CA GLU A 229 4.66 10.30 -14.47
C GLU A 229 4.56 9.12 -15.43
N PHE A 230 3.42 8.47 -15.43
CA PHE A 230 3.09 7.33 -16.29
C PHE A 230 1.90 7.69 -17.19
N GLN A 231 1.97 7.33 -18.46
CA GLN A 231 0.91 7.58 -19.45
C GLN A 231 -0.27 6.63 -19.22
N SER A 232 -0.99 6.81 -18.10
CA SER A 232 -2.09 5.97 -17.67
C SER A 232 -2.99 6.72 -16.66
N ASP A 233 -4.01 6.04 -16.16
CA ASP A 233 -4.96 6.49 -15.15
C ASP A 233 -4.49 6.17 -13.70
N HIS A 234 -5.40 6.24 -12.71
CA HIS A 234 -5.14 5.93 -11.31
C HIS A 234 -4.55 4.52 -11.08
N PHE A 235 -4.91 3.55 -11.93
CA PHE A 235 -4.44 2.17 -11.81
C PHE A 235 -3.21 1.84 -12.69
N PHE A 236 -2.40 2.85 -13.05
CA PHE A 236 -1.16 2.68 -13.80
C PHE A 236 -0.26 1.57 -13.24
N VAL A 237 -0.26 1.38 -11.91
CA VAL A 237 0.49 0.32 -11.23
C VAL A 237 0.12 -1.08 -11.74
N LEU A 238 -1.15 -1.30 -12.05
CA LEU A 238 -1.68 -2.57 -12.55
C LEU A 238 -1.72 -2.62 -14.07
N ASN A 239 -2.17 -1.53 -14.69
CA ASN A 239 -2.41 -1.45 -16.13
C ASN A 239 -1.12 -1.57 -16.94
N LEU A 240 -0.01 -1.02 -16.46
CA LEU A 240 1.30 -1.11 -17.12
C LEU A 240 2.07 -2.39 -16.79
N GLY A 241 1.63 -3.14 -15.79
CA GLY A 241 2.14 -4.47 -15.48
C GLY A 241 3.67 -4.55 -15.31
N ASN A 242 4.36 -5.24 -16.23
CA ASN A 242 5.82 -5.40 -16.16
C ASN A 242 6.57 -4.08 -16.41
N GLU A 243 6.07 -3.20 -17.27
CA GLU A 243 6.70 -1.89 -17.52
C GLU A 243 6.77 -1.07 -16.22
N TYR A 244 5.67 -1.02 -15.48
CA TYR A 244 5.65 -0.37 -14.19
C TYR A 244 6.62 -1.03 -13.19
N TRP A 245 6.63 -2.37 -13.14
CA TRP A 245 7.54 -3.10 -12.25
C TRP A 245 9.01 -2.76 -12.50
N GLU A 246 9.44 -2.77 -13.76
CA GLU A 246 10.82 -2.44 -14.13
C GLU A 246 11.22 -1.01 -13.72
N GLN A 247 10.27 -0.07 -13.80
CA GLN A 247 10.52 1.30 -13.35
C GLN A 247 10.55 1.38 -11.82
N LEU A 248 9.59 0.77 -11.14
CA LEU A 248 9.56 0.70 -9.67
C LEU A 248 10.86 0.07 -9.12
N TYR A 249 11.31 -1.01 -9.75
CA TYR A 249 12.52 -1.72 -9.36
C TYR A 249 13.76 -0.81 -9.48
N ARG A 250 13.89 -0.06 -10.57
CA ARG A 250 14.97 0.94 -10.74
C ARG A 250 14.91 2.00 -9.65
N ASP A 251 13.74 2.57 -9.40
CA ASP A 251 13.54 3.62 -8.40
C ASP A 251 13.83 3.15 -6.97
N LEU A 252 13.57 1.89 -6.67
CA LEU A 252 13.91 1.29 -5.37
C LEU A 252 15.42 1.09 -5.20
N LEU A 253 16.15 0.78 -6.28
CA LEU A 253 17.60 0.55 -6.26
C LEU A 253 18.45 1.81 -6.41
N GLU A 254 17.96 2.88 -7.06
CA GLU A 254 18.68 4.15 -7.19
C GLU A 254 19.00 4.75 -5.81
N GLU A 255 20.19 5.32 -5.66
CA GLU A 255 20.63 6.05 -4.46
C GLU A 255 20.05 7.47 -4.37
#